data_8f976bbb1739421d2ca6e040a73c4392
#
_entry.id   8f976bbb1739421d2ca6e040a73c4392
#
_cell.length_a   1.000
_cell.length_b   1.000
_cell.length_c   1.000
_cell.angle_alpha   90.00
_cell.angle_beta   90.00
_cell.angle_gamma   90.00
#
_symmetry.space_group_name_H-M   'P 1'
#
loop_
_entity.id
_entity.type
_entity.pdbx_description
1 polymer ?
#
loop_
_entity_poly.entity_id
_entity_poly.type
_entity_poly.pdbx_seq_one_letter_code
_entity_poly.pdbx_strand_id
1 'polypeptide(L)'
;MKLRRHDLEQIFEQSRAEYPDECCGILTAPTVDEPSQVHRCRNIQNELHAKDPQQYPREARIAYFIDPQQLYQIVAGAEKKGEVVTGFYHSHIDCDAYFSDEDKERAMAWDEPAYPDAVYVVVSVYGDEVRNTKAFGWNEESRDFVDVEIDIID
;
A
#
# COMPACT_ATOMS: atom_id res chain seq x y z
N MET A 1 2.82 -9.79 9.40
CA MET A 1 3.12 -8.34 9.61
C MET A 1 2.53 -7.89 10.93
N LYS A 2 3.27 -7.09 11.67
CA LYS A 2 2.81 -6.45 12.91
C LYS A 2 2.66 -4.96 12.71
N LEU A 3 1.55 -4.38 13.17
CA LEU A 3 1.30 -2.94 13.20
C LEU A 3 0.88 -2.53 14.61
N ARG A 4 1.40 -1.42 15.08
CA ARG A 4 0.85 -0.82 16.30
C ARG A 4 -0.49 -0.19 15.97
N ARG A 5 -1.40 -0.21 16.94
CA ARG A 5 -2.71 0.44 16.80
C ARG A 5 -2.59 1.90 16.34
N HIS A 6 -1.65 2.62 16.94
CA HIS A 6 -1.37 4.00 16.58
C HIS A 6 -0.97 4.16 15.10
N ASP A 7 -0.16 3.23 14.58
CA ASP A 7 0.29 3.28 13.19
C ASP A 7 -0.86 2.96 12.22
N LEU A 8 -1.72 2.02 12.58
CA LEU A 8 -2.92 1.73 11.81
C LEU A 8 -3.87 2.95 11.76
N GLU A 9 -4.03 3.65 12.89
CA GLU A 9 -4.84 4.86 12.94
C GLU A 9 -4.26 5.97 12.05
N GLN A 10 -2.96 6.07 11.91
CA GLN A 10 -2.34 7.01 10.96
C GLN A 10 -2.73 6.69 9.51
N ILE A 11 -2.80 5.41 9.15
CA ILE A 11 -3.24 4.99 7.81
C ILE A 11 -4.71 5.38 7.61
N PHE A 12 -5.55 5.13 8.60
CA PHE A 12 -6.98 5.50 8.54
C PHE A 12 -7.17 7.01 8.41
N GLU A 13 -6.41 7.78 9.16
CA GLU A 13 -6.45 9.24 9.12
C GLU A 13 -6.06 9.77 7.74
N GLN A 14 -5.00 9.23 7.16
CA GLN A 14 -4.58 9.58 5.80
C GLN A 14 -5.66 9.20 4.79
N SER A 15 -6.27 8.02 4.93
CA SER A 15 -7.34 7.57 4.04
C SER A 15 -8.54 8.52 4.03
N ARG A 16 -8.91 9.03 5.20
CA ARG A 16 -9.97 10.04 5.32
C ARG A 16 -9.56 11.40 4.77
N ALA A 17 -8.34 11.82 5.05
CA ALA A 17 -7.84 13.14 4.65
C ALA A 17 -7.68 13.28 3.13
N GLU A 18 -7.29 12.22 2.44
CA GLU A 18 -7.06 12.23 1.00
C GLU A 18 -8.29 11.85 0.17
N TYR A 19 -9.36 11.40 0.82
CA TYR A 19 -10.63 11.13 0.12
C TYR A 19 -11.06 12.36 -0.68
N PRO A 20 -11.51 12.29 -1.94
CA PRO A 20 -11.94 11.07 -2.69
C PRO A 20 -10.84 10.39 -3.51
N ASP A 21 -9.59 10.68 -3.26
CA ASP A 21 -8.47 10.02 -3.92
C ASP A 21 -7.93 8.88 -3.05
N GLU A 22 -7.39 7.85 -3.68
CA GLU A 22 -6.69 6.78 -2.98
C GLU A 22 -5.41 7.34 -2.34
N CYS A 23 -5.21 7.04 -1.06
CA CYS A 23 -3.93 7.31 -0.40
C CYS A 23 -2.99 6.12 -0.57
N CYS A 24 -1.71 6.32 -0.33
CA CYS A 24 -0.72 5.25 -0.39
C CYS A 24 0.46 5.51 0.54
N GLY A 25 1.20 4.45 0.81
CA GLY A 25 2.41 4.53 1.61
C GLY A 25 3.18 3.23 1.67
N ILE A 26 4.28 3.27 2.41
CA ILE A 26 5.24 2.18 2.55
C ILE A 26 5.41 1.86 4.03
N LEU A 27 5.60 0.59 4.32
CA LEU A 27 5.81 0.06 5.66
C LEU A 27 7.22 -0.53 5.75
N THR A 28 7.96 -0.14 6.78
CA THR A 28 9.32 -0.66 7.03
C THR A 28 9.47 -1.08 8.49
N ALA A 29 10.38 -2.02 8.74
CA ALA A 29 10.71 -2.44 10.11
C ALA A 29 12.16 -2.93 10.15
N PRO A 30 12.76 -3.02 11.36
CA PRO A 30 14.09 -3.62 11.50
C PRO A 30 14.13 -5.06 11.00
N THR A 31 13.06 -5.82 11.21
CA THR A 31 12.86 -7.18 10.68
C THR A 31 11.39 -7.39 10.36
N VAL A 32 11.08 -8.48 9.62
CA VAL A 32 9.69 -8.84 9.30
C VAL A 32 8.85 -9.19 10.54
N ASP A 33 9.50 -9.51 11.64
CA ASP A 33 8.82 -9.90 12.88
C ASP A 33 8.57 -8.75 13.85
N GLU A 34 9.11 -7.59 13.54
CA GLU A 34 8.93 -6.39 14.36
C GLU A 34 7.84 -5.48 13.83
N PRO A 35 7.27 -4.60 14.69
CA PRO A 35 6.22 -3.69 14.24
C PRO A 35 6.70 -2.75 13.15
N SER A 36 5.89 -2.64 12.11
CA SER A 36 6.19 -1.78 10.96
C SER A 36 5.92 -0.31 11.25
N GLN A 37 6.76 0.54 10.70
CA GLN A 37 6.66 1.98 10.73
C GLN A 37 5.97 2.47 9.45
N VAL A 38 5.08 3.44 9.56
CA VAL A 38 4.31 4.01 8.45
C VAL A 38 5.07 5.15 7.80
N HIS A 39 5.21 5.11 6.48
CA HIS A 39 5.72 6.20 5.66
C HIS A 39 4.65 6.63 4.67
N ARG A 40 4.02 7.78 4.92
CA ARG A 40 3.01 8.34 4.02
C ARG A 40 3.67 8.76 2.72
N CYS A 41 3.04 8.43 1.60
CA CYS A 41 3.53 8.78 0.27
C CYS A 41 2.48 9.59 -0.50
N ARG A 42 2.96 10.33 -1.49
CA ARG A 42 2.09 11.00 -2.45
C ARG A 42 1.61 10.00 -3.49
N ASN A 43 0.33 10.05 -3.80
CA ASN A 43 -0.25 9.38 -4.96
C ASN A 43 -0.17 10.35 -6.13
N ILE A 44 0.66 10.03 -7.13
CA ILE A 44 0.86 10.89 -8.32
C ILE A 44 0.02 10.45 -9.52
N GLN A 45 -0.98 9.60 -9.30
CA GLN A 45 -1.78 9.04 -10.39
C GLN A 45 -2.47 10.12 -11.23
N ASN A 46 -3.01 11.17 -10.60
CA ASN A 46 -3.65 12.26 -11.34
C ASN A 46 -2.66 13.03 -12.20
N GLU A 47 -1.43 13.22 -11.73
CA GLU A 47 -0.37 13.87 -12.51
C GLU A 47 0.01 13.04 -13.74
N LEU A 48 0.12 11.73 -13.57
CA LEU A 48 0.43 10.81 -14.66
C LEU A 48 -0.71 10.75 -15.69
N HIS A 49 -1.95 10.69 -15.20
CA HIS A 49 -3.14 10.69 -16.07
C HIS A 49 -3.20 11.98 -16.90
N ALA A 50 -2.92 13.12 -16.30
CA ALA A 50 -2.92 14.41 -17.01
C ALA A 50 -1.85 14.50 -18.08
N LYS A 51 -0.67 13.91 -17.84
CA LYS A 51 0.44 13.94 -18.80
C LYS A 51 0.27 12.95 -19.95
N ASP A 52 -0.21 11.75 -19.65
CA ASP A 52 -0.36 10.67 -20.64
C ASP A 52 -1.58 9.83 -20.32
N PRO A 53 -2.80 10.29 -20.68
CA PRO A 53 -4.02 9.57 -20.37
C PRO A 53 -4.16 8.25 -21.11
N GLN A 54 -3.39 8.01 -22.17
CA GLN A 54 -3.39 6.72 -22.87
C GLN A 54 -2.62 5.67 -22.07
N GLN A 55 -1.45 6.01 -21.54
CA GLN A 55 -0.67 5.12 -20.71
C GLN A 55 -1.26 4.98 -19.31
N TYR A 56 -1.82 6.06 -18.78
CA TYR A 56 -2.40 6.12 -17.43
C TYR A 56 -3.89 6.52 -17.53
N PRO A 57 -4.77 5.58 -17.94
CA PRO A 57 -6.18 5.91 -18.18
C PRO A 57 -7.00 6.14 -16.91
N ARG A 58 -6.46 5.77 -15.74
CA ARG A 58 -7.15 5.90 -14.46
C ARG A 58 -6.70 7.12 -13.69
N GLU A 59 -7.64 7.74 -12.97
CA GLU A 59 -7.37 8.83 -12.04
C GLU A 59 -7.16 8.29 -10.62
N ALA A 60 -6.70 9.16 -9.71
CA ALA A 60 -6.37 8.79 -8.33
C ALA A 60 -7.56 8.27 -7.51
N ARG A 61 -8.78 8.51 -7.97
CA ARG A 61 -9.99 7.98 -7.33
C ARG A 61 -10.08 6.44 -7.41
N ILE A 62 -9.49 5.85 -8.45
CA ILE A 62 -9.60 4.41 -8.73
C ILE A 62 -8.24 3.73 -8.92
N ALA A 63 -7.15 4.43 -8.65
CA ALA A 63 -5.81 3.90 -8.78
C ALA A 63 -4.83 4.70 -7.92
N TYR A 64 -3.69 4.12 -7.65
CA TYR A 64 -2.61 4.84 -7.00
C TYR A 64 -1.28 4.57 -7.70
N PHE A 65 -0.37 5.50 -7.58
CA PHE A 65 1.00 5.36 -8.02
C PHE A 65 1.88 6.13 -7.03
N ILE A 66 2.70 5.41 -6.29
CA ILE A 66 3.60 6.04 -5.32
C ILE A 66 4.61 6.90 -6.05
N ASP A 67 4.82 8.14 -5.58
CA ASP A 67 5.86 9.02 -6.09
C ASP A 67 7.20 8.27 -6.10
N PRO A 68 7.82 8.04 -7.29
CA PRO A 68 9.06 7.26 -7.39
C PRO A 68 10.21 7.83 -6.57
N GLN A 69 10.26 9.14 -6.39
CA GLN A 69 11.30 9.78 -5.59
C GLN A 69 11.14 9.43 -4.11
N GLN A 70 9.91 9.44 -3.61
CA GLN A 70 9.63 9.02 -2.22
C GLN A 70 9.90 7.54 -2.03
N LEU A 71 9.48 6.70 -2.97
CA LEU A 71 9.77 5.27 -2.93
C LEU A 71 11.28 5.02 -2.81
N TYR A 72 12.06 5.66 -3.67
CA TYR A 72 13.52 5.53 -3.65
C TYR A 72 14.10 5.97 -2.31
N GLN A 73 13.69 7.14 -1.81
CA GLN A 73 14.21 7.69 -0.55
C GLN A 73 13.90 6.80 0.64
N ILE A 74 12.68 6.25 0.70
CA ILE A 74 12.25 5.40 1.81
C ILE A 74 12.99 4.06 1.77
N VAL A 75 13.06 3.43 0.60
CA VAL A 75 13.75 2.13 0.44
C VAL A 75 15.24 2.28 0.73
N ALA A 76 15.90 3.28 0.14
CA ALA A 76 17.31 3.53 0.38
C ALA A 76 17.59 3.89 1.86
N GLY A 77 16.72 4.67 2.48
CA GLY A 77 16.81 5.00 3.89
C GLY A 77 16.68 3.78 4.80
N ALA A 78 15.77 2.88 4.48
CA ALA A 78 15.59 1.63 5.19
C ALA A 78 16.84 0.74 5.08
N GLU A 79 17.35 0.53 3.86
CA GLU A 79 18.56 -0.25 3.63
C GLU A 79 19.75 0.30 4.42
N LYS A 80 19.90 1.62 4.45
CA LYS A 80 20.99 2.30 5.16
C LYS A 80 20.93 2.05 6.66
N LYS A 81 19.73 1.87 7.23
CA LYS A 81 19.52 1.56 8.64
C LYS A 81 19.56 0.05 8.93
N GLY A 82 19.68 -0.79 7.92
CA GLY A 82 19.55 -2.24 8.06
C GLY A 82 18.11 -2.70 8.26
N GLU A 83 17.14 -1.89 7.87
CA GLU A 83 15.72 -2.21 7.91
C GLU A 83 15.24 -2.81 6.59
N VAL A 84 14.05 -3.39 6.61
CA VAL A 84 13.42 -4.02 5.45
C VAL A 84 12.07 -3.37 5.14
N VAL A 85 11.68 -3.39 3.87
CA VAL A 85 10.31 -3.06 3.47
C VAL A 85 9.43 -4.24 3.84
N THR A 86 8.46 -4.01 4.73
CA THR A 86 7.54 -5.05 5.19
C THR A 86 6.23 -5.03 4.40
N GLY A 87 5.91 -3.91 3.77
CA GLY A 87 4.68 -3.83 3.00
C GLY A 87 4.39 -2.47 2.41
N PHE A 88 3.22 -2.41 1.82
CA PHE A 88 2.64 -1.22 1.20
C PHE A 88 1.19 -1.10 1.64
N TYR A 89 0.64 0.10 1.60
CA TYR A 89 -0.78 0.29 1.84
C TYR A 89 -1.37 1.28 0.86
N HIS A 90 -2.65 1.14 0.62
CA HIS A 90 -3.45 2.12 -0.13
C HIS A 90 -4.90 2.03 0.31
N SER A 91 -5.68 3.04 -0.06
CA SER A 91 -7.12 3.06 0.20
C SER A 91 -7.91 2.79 -1.06
N HIS A 92 -9.07 2.15 -0.89
CA HIS A 92 -10.11 2.03 -1.92
C HIS A 92 -11.24 2.99 -1.60
N ILE A 93 -11.73 3.67 -2.62
CA ILE A 93 -12.73 4.74 -2.48
C ILE A 93 -14.12 4.20 -2.81
N ASP A 94 -15.03 4.28 -1.84
CA ASP A 94 -16.44 3.90 -1.99
C ASP A 94 -16.65 2.46 -2.48
N CYS A 95 -15.73 1.57 -2.14
CA CYS A 95 -15.80 0.14 -2.45
C CYS A 95 -15.06 -0.69 -1.40
N ASP A 96 -15.16 -2.01 -1.49
CA ASP A 96 -14.59 -2.92 -0.50
C ASP A 96 -13.06 -2.94 -0.52
N ALA A 97 -12.47 -3.40 0.58
CA ALA A 97 -11.05 -3.64 0.71
C ALA A 97 -10.69 -4.98 0.07
N TYR A 98 -10.45 -4.99 -1.22
CA TYR A 98 -10.00 -6.15 -1.97
C TYR A 98 -8.71 -5.82 -2.71
N PHE A 99 -7.97 -6.83 -3.13
CA PHE A 99 -6.76 -6.61 -3.93
C PHE A 99 -7.14 -6.76 -5.40
N SER A 100 -7.23 -5.64 -6.11
CA SER A 100 -7.71 -5.59 -7.48
C SER A 100 -6.70 -6.21 -8.46
N ASP A 101 -7.14 -6.55 -9.66
CA ASP A 101 -6.25 -7.05 -10.70
C ASP A 101 -5.14 -6.02 -11.02
N GLU A 102 -5.46 -4.74 -10.99
CA GLU A 102 -4.47 -3.68 -11.18
C GLU A 102 -3.48 -3.62 -10.00
N ASP A 103 -3.96 -3.77 -8.77
CA ASP A 103 -3.09 -3.84 -7.59
C ASP A 103 -2.11 -5.01 -7.70
N LYS A 104 -2.60 -6.18 -8.12
CA LYS A 104 -1.77 -7.37 -8.36
C LYS A 104 -0.73 -7.12 -9.44
N GLU A 105 -1.13 -6.52 -10.54
CA GLU A 105 -0.23 -6.20 -11.66
C GLU A 105 0.90 -5.28 -11.22
N ARG A 106 0.58 -4.24 -10.44
CA ARG A 106 1.57 -3.30 -9.91
C ARG A 106 2.51 -3.93 -8.89
N ALA A 107 2.07 -4.95 -8.18
CA ALA A 107 2.89 -5.67 -7.21
C ALA A 107 3.85 -6.68 -7.86
N MET A 108 3.70 -6.91 -9.16
CA MET A 108 4.54 -7.85 -9.92
C MET A 108 5.66 -7.14 -10.65
N ALA A 109 6.81 -7.82 -10.74
CA ALA A 109 7.91 -7.46 -11.64
C ALA A 109 8.03 -8.62 -12.64
N TRP A 110 7.46 -8.44 -13.82
CA TRP A 110 7.29 -9.50 -14.82
C TRP A 110 6.37 -10.60 -14.26
N ASP A 111 6.84 -11.84 -14.16
CA ASP A 111 6.07 -12.98 -13.65
C ASP A 111 6.39 -13.34 -12.20
N GLU A 112 7.14 -12.48 -11.49
CA GLU A 112 7.48 -12.64 -10.09
C GLU A 112 7.05 -11.43 -9.26
N PRO A 113 6.74 -11.59 -7.97
CA PRO A 113 6.44 -10.44 -7.13
C PRO A 113 7.68 -9.56 -6.94
N ALA A 114 7.48 -8.24 -7.03
CA ALA A 114 8.57 -7.28 -6.83
C ALA A 114 9.12 -7.34 -5.40
N TYR A 115 8.23 -7.61 -4.43
CA TYR A 115 8.57 -7.74 -3.02
C TYR A 115 7.86 -8.99 -2.47
N PRO A 116 8.48 -10.18 -2.59
CA PRO A 116 7.81 -11.45 -2.27
C PRO A 116 7.38 -11.59 -0.81
N ASP A 117 8.04 -10.91 0.10
CA ASP A 117 7.72 -10.97 1.53
C ASP A 117 6.83 -9.80 2.00
N ALA A 118 6.47 -8.88 1.11
CA ALA A 118 5.68 -7.71 1.47
C ALA A 118 4.20 -8.06 1.66
N VAL A 119 3.58 -7.35 2.59
CA VAL A 119 2.14 -7.40 2.83
C VAL A 119 1.51 -6.12 2.30
N TYR A 120 0.42 -6.26 1.57
CA TYR A 120 -0.33 -5.15 0.98
C TYR A 120 -1.59 -4.91 1.80
N VAL A 121 -1.65 -3.77 2.47
CA VAL A 121 -2.79 -3.38 3.31
C VAL A 121 -3.72 -2.50 2.49
N VAL A 122 -5.00 -2.88 2.41
CA VAL A 122 -6.03 -2.14 1.69
C VAL A 122 -7.08 -1.65 2.68
N VAL A 123 -7.36 -0.36 2.65
CA VAL A 123 -8.34 0.29 3.53
C VAL A 123 -9.52 0.76 2.70
N SER A 124 -10.72 0.29 3.04
CA SER A 124 -11.96 0.74 2.41
C SER A 124 -12.47 1.99 3.11
N VAL A 125 -12.59 3.10 2.37
CA VAL A 125 -13.05 4.39 2.92
C VAL A 125 -14.25 4.93 2.12
N TYR A 126 -15.30 5.33 2.85
CA TYR A 126 -16.52 5.94 2.31
C TYR A 126 -16.69 7.30 2.98
N GLY A 127 -16.33 8.38 2.25
CA GLY A 127 -16.31 9.71 2.84
C GLY A 127 -15.27 9.81 3.95
N ASP A 128 -15.70 10.03 5.17
CA ASP A 128 -14.86 10.09 6.37
C ASP A 128 -14.90 8.79 7.20
N GLU A 129 -15.55 7.74 6.67
CA GLU A 129 -15.74 6.48 7.37
C GLU A 129 -14.86 5.37 6.80
N VAL A 130 -13.95 4.83 7.62
CA VAL A 130 -13.22 3.60 7.32
C VAL A 130 -14.12 2.42 7.69
N ARG A 131 -14.48 1.59 6.69
CA ARG A 131 -15.40 0.47 6.90
C ARG A 131 -14.72 -0.87 7.04
N ASN A 132 -13.60 -1.07 6.36
CA ASN A 132 -12.93 -2.35 6.37
C ASN A 132 -11.45 -2.18 6.05
N THR A 133 -10.65 -3.15 6.53
CA THR A 133 -9.23 -3.23 6.25
C THR A 133 -8.88 -4.69 6.03
N LYS A 134 -8.20 -4.96 4.94
CA LYS A 134 -7.69 -6.30 4.61
C LYS A 134 -6.23 -6.23 4.25
N ALA A 135 -5.56 -7.36 4.32
CA ALA A 135 -4.17 -7.48 3.94
C ALA A 135 -3.97 -8.68 3.04
N PHE A 136 -3.03 -8.55 2.12
CA PHE A 136 -2.75 -9.56 1.10
C PHE A 136 -1.25 -9.80 1.01
N GLY A 137 -0.86 -11.03 0.76
CA GLY A 137 0.54 -11.41 0.58
C GLY A 137 0.69 -12.44 -0.52
N TRP A 138 1.88 -12.53 -1.08
CA TRP A 138 2.19 -13.49 -2.12
C TRP A 138 2.22 -14.92 -1.55
N ASN A 139 1.53 -15.83 -2.23
CA ASN A 139 1.57 -17.24 -1.95
C ASN A 139 2.26 -17.95 -3.11
N GLU A 140 3.44 -18.53 -2.85
CA GLU A 140 4.25 -19.16 -3.87
C GLU A 140 3.60 -20.41 -4.45
N GLU A 141 2.86 -21.16 -3.63
CA GLU A 141 2.18 -22.39 -4.06
C GLU A 141 1.07 -22.09 -5.06
N SER A 142 0.21 -21.11 -4.78
CA SER A 142 -0.87 -20.71 -5.69
C SER A 142 -0.42 -19.72 -6.76
N ARG A 143 0.77 -19.14 -6.60
CA ARG A 143 1.31 -18.07 -7.45
C ARG A 143 0.31 -16.93 -7.61
N ASP A 144 -0.24 -16.48 -6.49
CA ASP A 144 -1.21 -15.40 -6.42
C ASP A 144 -1.12 -14.72 -5.05
N PHE A 145 -1.73 -13.55 -4.95
CA PHE A 145 -1.89 -12.84 -3.70
C PHE A 145 -3.12 -13.38 -2.98
N VAL A 146 -2.96 -13.69 -1.71
CA VAL A 146 -4.00 -14.25 -0.85
C VAL A 146 -4.18 -13.41 0.41
N ASP A 147 -5.34 -13.54 1.04
CA ASP A 147 -5.61 -12.87 2.32
C ASP A 147 -4.61 -13.33 3.37
N VAL A 148 -4.06 -12.36 4.12
CA VAL A 148 -3.20 -12.62 5.27
C VAL A 148 -3.68 -11.80 6.46
N GLU A 149 -3.31 -12.21 7.66
CA GLU A 149 -3.68 -11.48 8.88
C GLU A 149 -2.64 -10.42 9.23
N ILE A 150 -3.12 -9.31 9.79
CA ILE A 150 -2.27 -8.31 10.42
C ILE A 150 -2.39 -8.48 11.93
N ASP A 151 -1.26 -8.61 12.59
CA ASP A 151 -1.19 -8.66 14.05
C ASP A 151 -1.14 -7.22 14.59
N ILE A 152 -2.25 -6.77 15.16
CA ILE A 152 -2.36 -5.42 15.73
C ILE A 152 -1.93 -5.47 17.19
N ILE A 153 -0.89 -4.73 17.49
CA ILE A 153 -0.35 -4.64 18.85
C ILE A 153 -0.53 -3.23 19.43
N ASP A 154 -0.57 -3.13 20.73
CA ASP A 154 -0.74 -1.86 21.43
C ASP A 154 0.57 -1.09 21.62
#